data_14a21a6299a944f69867b533246586fb
#
_entry.id   14a21a6299a944f69867b533246586fb
#
_cell.length_a   1.000
_cell.length_b   1.000
_cell.length_c   1.000
_cell.angle_alpha   90.00
_cell.angle_beta   90.00
_cell.angle_gamma   90.00
#
_symmetry.space_group_name_H-M   'P 1'
#
loop_
_entity.id
_entity.type
_entity.pdbx_description
1 polymer ?
#
loop_
_entity_poly.entity_id
_entity_poly.type
_entity_poly.pdbx_seq_one_letter_code
_entity_poly.pdbx_strand_id
1 'polypeptide(L)'
;QIHLIQFEIGGVTYYRTSAYFDITYDSNTYTASADLVSIPTISESSKISTSNVQFTLTGVDQTFLSLFLLNNHIHRPVTIFRAYLDDSGALINNPFKIFLGYISSYNVNETTTSSTLVIVCQNHWANFEMKRGRRTNDNSQQIQFSGDKFFEFSNSLIVDLEWGKQNDNT
;
A
#
# COMPACT_ATOMS: atom_id res chain seq x y z
N GLN A 1 -18.98 -12.27 -13.29
CA GLN A 1 -17.72 -11.98 -12.58
C GLN A 1 -17.82 -10.61 -11.93
N ILE A 2 -17.41 -10.51 -10.68
CA ILE A 2 -17.38 -9.29 -9.88
C ILE A 2 -16.05 -9.19 -9.13
N HIS A 3 -15.78 -8.00 -8.59
CA HIS A 3 -14.66 -7.76 -7.71
C HIS A 3 -15.16 -7.26 -6.34
N LEU A 4 -14.49 -7.73 -5.30
CA LEU A 4 -14.67 -7.27 -3.93
C LEU A 4 -13.38 -6.59 -3.51
N ILE A 5 -13.46 -5.35 -3.03
CA ILE A 5 -12.31 -4.57 -2.60
C ILE A 5 -12.45 -4.28 -1.11
N GLN A 6 -11.38 -4.53 -0.40
CA GLN A 6 -11.22 -4.20 1.01
C GLN A 6 -10.03 -3.26 1.14
N PHE A 7 -10.21 -2.10 1.78
CA PHE A 7 -9.13 -1.14 2.02
C PHE A 7 -9.37 -0.37 3.31
N GLU A 8 -8.30 0.15 3.90
CA GLU A 8 -8.33 0.84 5.18
C GLU A 8 -8.05 2.33 5.02
N ILE A 9 -8.89 3.18 5.66
CA ILE A 9 -8.70 4.62 5.76
C ILE A 9 -8.98 5.05 7.21
N GLY A 10 -8.05 5.79 7.82
CA GLY A 10 -8.25 6.33 9.17
C GLY A 10 -8.48 5.26 10.25
N GLY A 11 -8.00 4.04 10.06
CA GLY A 11 -8.21 2.92 10.98
C GLY A 11 -9.55 2.20 10.80
N VAL A 12 -10.34 2.58 9.82
CA VAL A 12 -11.62 1.93 9.47
C VAL A 12 -11.45 1.16 8.16
N THR A 13 -11.92 -0.08 8.13
CA THR A 13 -11.91 -0.91 6.92
C THR A 13 -13.18 -0.69 6.12
N TYR A 14 -13.02 -0.38 4.86
CA TYR A 14 -14.10 -0.19 3.89
C TYR A 14 -14.19 -1.37 2.95
N TYR A 15 -15.42 -1.80 2.67
CA TYR A 15 -15.73 -2.92 1.80
C TYR A 15 -16.58 -2.41 0.63
N ARG A 16 -16.12 -2.65 -0.58
CA ARG A 16 -16.80 -2.22 -1.81
C ARG A 16 -16.87 -3.36 -2.81
N THR A 17 -17.95 -3.39 -3.59
CA THR A 17 -18.13 -4.37 -4.66
C THR A 17 -18.40 -3.68 -5.99
N SER A 18 -17.98 -4.32 -7.07
CA SER A 18 -18.35 -3.92 -8.43
C SER A 18 -19.72 -4.46 -8.88
N ALA A 19 -20.41 -5.19 -8.01
CA ALA A 19 -21.79 -5.63 -8.26
C ALA A 19 -22.76 -4.48 -8.08
N TYR A 20 -23.96 -4.63 -8.64
CA TYR A 20 -25.07 -3.67 -8.48
C TYR A 20 -25.85 -3.82 -7.19
N PHE A 21 -25.48 -4.76 -6.33
CA PHE A 21 -26.11 -5.06 -5.05
C PHE A 21 -25.06 -5.48 -4.03
N ASP A 22 -25.40 -5.37 -2.75
CA ASP A 22 -24.52 -5.70 -1.64
C ASP A 22 -24.23 -7.20 -1.60
N ILE A 23 -22.97 -7.54 -1.32
CA ILE A 23 -22.51 -8.92 -1.21
C ILE A 23 -21.91 -9.16 0.16
N THR A 24 -22.41 -10.20 0.84
CA THR A 24 -21.83 -10.62 2.11
C THR A 24 -20.82 -11.75 1.88
N TYR A 25 -19.61 -11.53 2.36
CA TYR A 25 -18.55 -12.52 2.35
C TYR A 25 -17.71 -12.38 3.63
N ASP A 26 -17.39 -13.50 4.26
CA ASP A 26 -16.59 -13.57 5.51
C ASP A 26 -17.11 -12.63 6.61
N SER A 27 -18.42 -12.65 6.85
CA SER A 27 -19.15 -11.80 7.81
C SER A 27 -19.05 -10.29 7.55
N ASN A 28 -18.51 -9.86 6.41
CA ASN A 28 -18.43 -8.48 6.00
C ASN A 28 -19.37 -8.21 4.82
N THR A 29 -20.05 -7.06 4.85
CA THR A 29 -20.91 -6.63 3.75
C THR A 29 -20.13 -5.71 2.83
N TYR A 30 -19.91 -6.16 1.60
CA TYR A 30 -19.34 -5.36 0.54
C TYR A 30 -20.43 -4.55 -0.12
N THR A 31 -20.42 -3.25 0.14
CA THR A 31 -21.47 -2.34 -0.32
C THR A 31 -21.36 -2.12 -1.81
N ALA A 32 -22.47 -2.27 -2.50
CA ALA A 32 -22.60 -1.86 -3.88
C ALA A 32 -22.51 -0.34 -3.95
N SER A 33 -21.42 0.13 -4.48
CA SER A 33 -21.21 1.57 -4.67
C SER A 33 -21.30 1.84 -6.17
N ALA A 34 -22.21 2.73 -6.55
CA ALA A 34 -22.24 3.26 -7.91
C ALA A 34 -20.90 3.95 -8.27
N ASP A 35 -20.09 4.17 -7.25
CA ASP A 35 -18.83 4.91 -7.32
C ASP A 35 -17.67 4.07 -7.86
N LEU A 36 -17.75 2.73 -7.82
CA LEU A 36 -16.67 1.88 -8.32
C LEU A 36 -16.75 1.68 -9.82
N VAL A 37 -15.98 2.47 -10.56
CA VAL A 37 -16.08 2.51 -12.04
C VAL A 37 -15.21 1.47 -12.71
N SER A 38 -14.01 1.20 -12.20
CA SER A 38 -13.08 0.35 -12.93
C SER A 38 -12.03 -0.27 -12.01
N ILE A 39 -11.87 -1.58 -12.19
CA ILE A 39 -10.68 -2.31 -11.78
C ILE A 39 -10.01 -2.78 -13.07
N PRO A 40 -8.77 -2.38 -13.35
CA PRO A 40 -8.08 -2.81 -14.56
C PRO A 40 -7.77 -4.31 -14.49
N THR A 41 -7.44 -4.88 -15.63
CA THR A 41 -6.95 -6.26 -15.69
C THR A 41 -5.67 -6.39 -14.87
N ILE A 42 -5.72 -7.23 -13.85
CA ILE A 42 -4.55 -7.57 -13.05
C ILE A 42 -3.81 -8.67 -13.80
N SER A 43 -2.62 -8.36 -14.31
CA SER A 43 -1.74 -9.35 -14.92
C SER A 43 -0.78 -9.90 -13.87
N GLU A 44 -0.69 -11.22 -13.81
CA GLU A 44 0.27 -11.91 -12.96
C GLU A 44 1.47 -12.37 -13.80
N SER A 45 2.66 -12.22 -13.23
CA SER A 45 3.90 -12.70 -13.82
C SER A 45 4.59 -13.65 -12.84
N SER A 46 5.24 -14.69 -13.36
CA SER A 46 6.07 -15.59 -12.56
C SER A 46 7.36 -14.94 -12.04
N LYS A 47 7.67 -13.72 -12.51
CA LYS A 47 8.82 -12.95 -12.04
C LYS A 47 8.43 -12.13 -10.82
N ILE A 48 9.32 -12.08 -9.83
CA ILE A 48 9.20 -11.16 -8.71
C ILE A 48 9.40 -9.75 -9.26
N SER A 49 8.33 -8.97 -9.32
CA SER A 49 8.36 -7.60 -9.80
C SER A 49 7.33 -6.76 -9.04
N THR A 50 7.62 -5.48 -8.94
CA THR A 50 6.66 -4.51 -8.42
C THR A 50 5.52 -4.38 -9.42
N SER A 51 4.29 -4.65 -9.00
CA SER A 51 3.11 -4.41 -9.81
C SER A 51 2.23 -3.35 -9.17
N ASN A 52 1.74 -2.45 -10.00
CA ASN A 52 0.80 -1.40 -9.61
C ASN A 52 -0.58 -1.80 -10.08
N VAL A 53 -1.54 -1.70 -9.18
CA VAL A 53 -2.96 -1.85 -9.48
C VAL A 53 -3.62 -0.54 -9.09
N GLN A 54 -4.44 -0.01 -9.98
CA GLN A 54 -5.23 1.18 -9.68
C GLN A 54 -6.72 0.85 -9.77
N PHE A 55 -7.51 1.40 -8.88
CA PHE A 55 -8.95 1.37 -8.99
C PHE A 55 -9.51 2.78 -8.90
N THR A 56 -10.61 3.00 -9.58
CA THR A 56 -11.19 4.32 -9.74
C THR A 56 -12.58 4.32 -9.11
N LEU A 57 -12.81 5.28 -8.24
CA LEU A 57 -14.10 5.61 -7.66
C LEU A 57 -14.61 6.89 -8.31
N THR A 58 -15.85 6.89 -8.80
CA THR A 58 -16.49 8.07 -9.43
C THR A 58 -17.74 8.45 -8.65
N GLY A 59 -18.10 9.72 -8.67
CA GLY A 59 -19.27 10.22 -7.93
C GLY A 59 -19.07 10.14 -6.40
N VAL A 60 -17.82 10.15 -5.97
CA VAL A 60 -17.46 10.01 -4.57
C VAL A 60 -18.14 11.11 -3.75
N ASP A 61 -18.90 10.71 -2.73
CA ASP A 61 -19.51 11.64 -1.79
C ASP A 61 -18.43 12.53 -1.16
N GLN A 62 -18.74 13.82 -1.02
CA GLN A 62 -17.84 14.81 -0.42
C GLN A 62 -17.37 14.37 0.98
N THR A 63 -18.21 13.68 1.73
CA THR A 63 -17.86 13.11 3.04
C THR A 63 -16.76 12.08 2.94
N PHE A 64 -16.84 11.16 1.95
CA PHE A 64 -15.82 10.14 1.74
C PHE A 64 -14.52 10.75 1.22
N LEU A 65 -14.61 11.73 0.31
CA LEU A 65 -13.45 12.45 -0.20
C LEU A 65 -12.72 13.19 0.93
N SER A 66 -13.45 13.88 1.80
CA SER A 66 -12.88 14.59 2.95
C SER A 66 -12.21 13.62 3.92
N LEU A 67 -12.81 12.45 4.17
CA LEU A 67 -12.22 11.40 4.99
C LEU A 67 -10.89 10.92 4.39
N PHE A 68 -10.84 10.76 3.06
CA PHE A 68 -9.64 10.34 2.37
C PHE A 68 -8.53 11.40 2.43
N LEU A 69 -8.89 12.68 2.28
CA LEU A 69 -7.93 13.79 2.33
C LEU A 69 -7.41 14.09 3.75
N LEU A 70 -8.24 13.89 4.77
CA LEU A 70 -7.89 14.22 6.16
C LEU A 70 -7.12 13.13 6.88
N ASN A 71 -7.17 11.89 6.39
CA ASN A 71 -6.53 10.75 7.06
C ASN A 71 -5.30 10.26 6.30
N ASN A 72 -4.34 9.74 7.05
CA ASN A 72 -3.19 9.07 6.45
C ASN A 72 -3.61 7.67 5.97
N HIS A 73 -3.65 7.50 4.66
CA HIS A 73 -4.00 6.26 3.97
C HIS A 73 -2.82 5.64 3.23
N ILE A 74 -1.68 6.34 3.13
CA ILE A 74 -0.46 5.80 2.49
C ILE A 74 0.05 4.61 3.32
N HIS A 75 0.46 3.55 2.64
CA HIS A 75 0.84 2.25 3.21
C HIS A 75 -0.28 1.50 3.95
N ARG A 76 -1.55 1.90 3.79
CA ARG A 76 -2.66 1.12 4.32
C ARG A 76 -2.97 -0.08 3.44
N PRO A 77 -3.36 -1.22 4.05
CA PRO A 77 -3.56 -2.46 3.30
C PRO A 77 -4.76 -2.37 2.35
N VAL A 78 -4.59 -3.00 1.19
CA VAL A 78 -5.66 -3.19 0.19
C VAL A 78 -5.66 -4.64 -0.24
N THR A 79 -6.84 -5.24 -0.24
CA THR A 79 -7.05 -6.58 -0.75
C THR A 79 -8.15 -6.54 -1.82
N ILE A 80 -7.91 -7.18 -2.95
CA ILE A 80 -8.89 -7.31 -4.02
C ILE A 80 -9.16 -8.79 -4.25
N PHE A 81 -10.43 -9.15 -4.25
CA PHE A 81 -10.89 -10.49 -4.55
C PHE A 81 -11.66 -10.49 -5.86
N ARG A 82 -11.59 -11.61 -6.56
CA ARG A 82 -12.45 -11.93 -7.70
C ARG A 82 -13.48 -12.95 -7.26
N ALA A 83 -14.72 -12.73 -7.61
CA ALA A 83 -15.82 -13.62 -7.32
C ALA A 83 -16.69 -13.84 -8.55
N TYR A 84 -17.42 -14.93 -8.53
CA TYR A 84 -18.39 -15.28 -9.55
C TYR A 84 -19.74 -15.46 -8.90
N LEU A 85 -20.76 -14.93 -9.55
CA LEU A 85 -22.16 -15.05 -9.12
C LEU A 85 -22.88 -16.02 -10.04
N ASP A 86 -23.85 -16.70 -9.48
CA ASP A 86 -24.84 -17.45 -10.23
C ASP A 86 -25.95 -16.52 -10.77
N ASP A 87 -26.92 -17.10 -11.46
CA ASP A 87 -28.07 -16.37 -12.03
C ASP A 87 -28.99 -15.77 -10.94
N SER A 88 -28.91 -16.25 -9.72
CA SER A 88 -29.64 -15.70 -8.58
C SER A 88 -28.92 -14.56 -7.86
N GLY A 89 -27.65 -14.30 -8.23
CA GLY A 89 -26.81 -13.31 -7.59
C GLY A 89 -26.05 -13.83 -6.37
N ALA A 90 -26.10 -15.13 -6.09
CA ALA A 90 -25.33 -15.73 -5.01
C ALA A 90 -23.89 -16.07 -5.45
N LEU A 91 -22.97 -16.08 -4.48
CA LEU A 91 -21.59 -16.50 -4.74
C LEU A 91 -21.53 -17.99 -5.09
N ILE A 92 -20.98 -18.32 -6.25
CA ILE A 92 -20.81 -19.72 -6.70
C ILE A 92 -19.80 -20.44 -5.82
N ASN A 93 -18.70 -19.79 -5.47
CA ASN A 93 -17.60 -20.32 -4.66
C ASN A 93 -17.01 -19.20 -3.80
N ASN A 94 -16.07 -19.56 -2.93
CA ASN A 94 -15.30 -18.56 -2.20
C ASN A 94 -14.54 -17.65 -3.15
N PRO A 95 -14.61 -16.33 -2.97
CA PRO A 95 -13.80 -15.37 -3.72
C PRO A 95 -12.31 -15.65 -3.61
N PHE A 96 -11.58 -15.55 -4.75
CA PHE A 96 -10.12 -15.65 -4.67
C PHE A 96 -9.47 -14.29 -4.60
N LYS A 97 -8.47 -14.22 -3.74
CA LYS A 97 -7.60 -13.06 -3.62
C LYS A 97 -6.74 -12.94 -4.87
N ILE A 98 -6.93 -11.86 -5.64
CA ILE A 98 -6.16 -11.57 -6.85
C ILE A 98 -5.11 -10.49 -6.63
N PHE A 99 -5.25 -9.71 -5.56
CA PHE A 99 -4.27 -8.68 -5.21
C PHE A 99 -4.21 -8.49 -3.70
N LEU A 100 -2.99 -8.36 -3.18
CA LEU A 100 -2.69 -7.94 -1.82
C LEU A 100 -1.55 -6.93 -1.87
N GLY A 101 -1.78 -5.76 -1.32
CA GLY A 101 -0.79 -4.70 -1.33
C GLY A 101 -1.16 -3.55 -0.43
N TYR A 102 -0.62 -2.38 -0.74
CA TYR A 102 -0.78 -1.16 0.04
C TYR A 102 -1.09 0.02 -0.87
N ILE A 103 -1.80 1.01 -0.36
CA ILE A 103 -2.01 2.27 -1.06
C ILE A 103 -0.66 2.99 -1.16
N SER A 104 -0.24 3.32 -2.37
CA SER A 104 0.99 4.05 -2.62
C SER A 104 0.74 5.53 -2.92
N SER A 105 -0.31 5.83 -3.65
CA SER A 105 -0.70 7.19 -3.97
C SER A 105 -2.17 7.27 -4.34
N TYR A 106 -2.68 8.47 -4.43
CA TYR A 106 -4.02 8.74 -4.94
C TYR A 106 -4.01 10.02 -5.78
N ASN A 107 -5.00 10.14 -6.62
CA ASN A 107 -5.25 11.34 -7.40
C ASN A 107 -6.75 11.65 -7.37
N VAL A 108 -7.08 12.90 -7.09
CA VAL A 108 -8.44 13.42 -7.08
C VAL A 108 -8.60 14.32 -8.29
N ASN A 109 -9.57 14.01 -9.15
CA ASN A 109 -9.94 14.85 -10.26
C ASN A 109 -11.38 15.32 -10.05
N GLU A 110 -11.55 16.61 -9.85
CA GLU A 110 -12.85 17.24 -9.70
C GLU A 110 -13.19 18.03 -10.96
N THR A 111 -14.38 17.81 -11.44
CA THR A 111 -15.00 18.61 -12.49
C THR A 111 -16.27 19.26 -11.95
N THR A 112 -16.88 20.16 -12.69
CA THR A 112 -18.13 20.82 -12.28
C THR A 112 -19.30 19.85 -12.08
N THR A 113 -19.20 18.64 -12.60
CA THR A 113 -20.30 17.66 -12.60
C THR A 113 -19.95 16.32 -11.98
N SER A 114 -18.68 16.03 -11.77
CA SER A 114 -18.23 14.73 -11.21
C SER A 114 -16.93 14.86 -10.44
N SER A 115 -16.80 14.04 -9.42
CA SER A 115 -15.56 13.84 -8.68
C SER A 115 -15.05 12.41 -8.92
N THR A 116 -13.78 12.27 -9.20
CA THR A 116 -13.14 10.98 -9.46
C THR A 116 -11.92 10.83 -8.56
N LEU A 117 -11.88 9.74 -7.80
CA LEU A 117 -10.77 9.37 -6.96
C LEU A 117 -10.08 8.13 -7.54
N VAL A 118 -8.85 8.29 -7.98
CA VAL A 118 -8.00 7.19 -8.44
C VAL A 118 -7.05 6.80 -7.33
N ILE A 119 -7.13 5.55 -6.89
CA ILE A 119 -6.26 5.00 -5.84
C ILE A 119 -5.27 4.04 -6.50
N VAL A 120 -3.99 4.31 -6.32
CA VAL A 120 -2.90 3.47 -6.83
C VAL A 120 -2.36 2.61 -5.71
N CYS A 121 -2.36 1.31 -5.93
CA CYS A 121 -1.88 0.32 -4.98
C CYS A 121 -0.65 -0.38 -5.52
N GLN A 122 0.28 -0.69 -4.64
CA GLN A 122 1.48 -1.46 -4.95
C GLN A 122 1.46 -2.76 -4.16
N ASN A 123 2.00 -3.82 -4.76
CA ASN A 123 2.17 -5.08 -4.05
C ASN A 123 3.27 -4.94 -2.96
N HIS A 124 3.36 -5.93 -2.07
CA HIS A 124 4.34 -5.90 -0.97
C HIS A 124 5.80 -5.90 -1.44
N TRP A 125 6.08 -6.30 -2.68
CA TRP A 125 7.43 -6.28 -3.27
C TRP A 125 7.96 -4.85 -3.44
N ALA A 126 7.09 -3.84 -3.53
CA ALA A 126 7.50 -2.44 -3.56
C ALA A 126 8.30 -2.02 -2.33
N ASN A 127 8.10 -2.68 -1.18
CA ASN A 127 8.87 -2.42 0.03
C ASN A 127 10.36 -2.77 -0.12
N PHE A 128 10.71 -3.68 -1.02
CA PHE A 128 12.12 -4.03 -1.29
C PHE A 128 12.83 -2.95 -2.12
N GLU A 129 12.09 -2.22 -2.93
CA GLU A 129 12.62 -1.10 -3.71
C GLU A 129 12.69 0.20 -2.92
N MET A 130 12.03 0.24 -1.75
CA MET A 130 12.01 1.44 -0.91
C MET A 130 13.40 1.71 -0.33
N LYS A 131 14.00 2.81 -0.73
CA LYS A 131 15.25 3.30 -0.14
C LYS A 131 14.97 3.77 1.28
N ARG A 132 15.37 2.98 2.26
CA ARG A 132 15.33 3.40 3.66
C ARG A 132 16.55 4.29 3.89
N GLY A 133 16.33 5.50 4.40
CA GLY A 133 17.39 6.47 4.69
C GLY A 133 18.30 6.10 5.85
N ARG A 134 18.37 4.81 6.21
CA ARG A 134 19.22 4.31 7.28
C ARG A 134 20.69 4.38 6.86
N ARG A 135 21.49 5.06 7.64
CA ARG A 135 22.94 5.14 7.45
C ARG A 135 23.65 4.12 8.33
N THR A 136 24.79 3.61 7.85
CA THR A 136 25.69 2.75 8.61
C THR A 136 26.59 3.62 9.51
N ASN A 137 26.02 4.24 10.52
CA ASN A 137 26.72 5.04 11.51
C ASN A 137 26.18 4.76 12.90
N ASP A 138 26.93 5.12 13.93
CA ASP A 138 26.60 4.88 15.32
C ASP A 138 25.24 5.49 15.71
N ASN A 139 24.98 6.75 15.38
CA ASN A 139 23.70 7.41 15.69
C ASN A 139 22.50 6.66 15.14
N SER A 140 22.55 6.20 13.89
CA SER A 140 21.47 5.47 13.27
C SER A 140 21.25 4.09 13.92
N GLN A 141 22.32 3.48 14.40
CA GLN A 141 22.28 2.20 15.12
C GLN A 141 21.70 2.38 16.52
N GLN A 142 22.17 3.36 17.28
CA GLN A 142 21.71 3.65 18.64
C GLN A 142 20.22 4.01 18.73
N ILE A 143 19.67 4.71 17.73
CA ILE A 143 18.23 5.02 17.65
C ILE A 143 17.38 3.74 17.62
N GLN A 144 17.85 2.70 16.96
CA GLN A 144 17.09 1.47 16.76
C GLN A 144 17.44 0.37 17.77
N PHE A 145 18.70 0.31 18.16
CA PHE A 145 19.24 -0.67 19.11
C PHE A 145 20.11 0.09 20.12
N SER A 146 19.46 0.59 21.17
CA SER A 146 20.16 1.32 22.23
C SER A 146 21.23 0.46 22.89
N GLY A 147 22.44 0.97 22.96
CA GLY A 147 23.59 0.29 23.55
C GLY A 147 24.38 -0.62 22.59
N ASP A 148 23.95 -0.75 21.32
CA ASP A 148 24.71 -1.49 20.32
C ASP A 148 25.90 -0.65 19.82
N LYS A 149 27.12 -1.16 20.01
CA LYS A 149 28.38 -0.49 19.69
C LYS A 149 28.98 -0.89 18.35
N PHE A 150 28.22 -1.57 17.50
CA PHE A 150 28.76 -2.08 16.23
C PHE A 150 29.35 -0.98 15.33
N PHE A 151 28.78 0.20 15.34
CA PHE A 151 29.25 1.34 14.56
C PHE A 151 29.92 2.46 15.40
N GLU A 152 30.31 2.18 16.67
CA GLU A 152 30.92 3.16 17.57
C GLU A 152 32.12 3.88 16.93
N PHE A 153 32.92 3.15 16.17
CA PHE A 153 34.13 3.67 15.52
C PHE A 153 33.95 4.11 14.07
N SER A 154 32.73 4.08 13.53
CA SER A 154 32.48 4.43 12.13
C SER A 154 32.85 5.87 11.76
N ASN A 155 32.79 6.79 12.75
CA ASN A 155 33.14 8.20 12.56
C ASN A 155 34.66 8.46 12.75
N SER A 156 35.41 7.53 13.37
CA SER A 156 36.86 7.65 13.58
C SER A 156 37.70 7.04 12.45
N LEU A 157 37.05 6.41 11.46
CA LEU A 157 37.74 5.86 10.28
C LEU A 157 38.25 6.91 9.28
N ILE A 158 38.02 8.20 9.55
CA ILE A 158 38.57 9.33 8.78
C ILE A 158 39.92 9.78 9.41
N VAL A 159 40.69 8.86 9.95
CA VAL A 159 42.07 9.14 10.35
C VAL A 159 42.94 8.67 9.20
N ASP A 160 43.77 9.58 8.63
CA ASP A 160 44.82 9.22 7.72
C ASP A 160 45.74 8.17 8.36
N LEU A 161 45.52 6.91 7.99
CA LEU A 161 46.38 5.82 8.40
C LEU A 161 47.66 5.90 7.57
N GLU A 162 48.67 6.62 8.09
CA GLU A 162 50.01 6.59 7.52
C GLU A 162 50.68 5.23 7.82
N TRP A 163 50.59 4.32 6.89
CA TRP A 163 51.25 3.00 7.02
C TRP A 163 52.76 3.19 7.06
N GLY A 164 53.38 2.74 8.14
CA GLY A 164 54.84 2.68 8.25
C GLY A 164 55.51 3.85 8.98
N LYS A 165 54.79 4.81 9.52
CA LYS A 165 55.38 5.76 10.48
C LYS A 165 55.37 5.15 11.87
N GLN A 166 56.57 5.01 12.46
CA GLN A 166 56.72 4.81 13.89
C GLN A 166 56.24 6.09 14.59
N ASN A 167 55.31 5.93 15.56
CA ASN A 167 54.96 7.03 16.47
C ASN A 167 56.15 7.35 17.35
N ASP A 168 56.90 8.37 16.99
CA ASP A 168 57.85 9.03 17.87
C ASP A 168 57.06 9.88 18.88
N ASN A 169 56.47 9.23 19.88
CA ASN A 169 56.02 9.90 21.09
C ASN A 169 57.23 9.92 22.05
N THR A 170 58.02 10.99 22.02
CA THR A 170 58.85 11.49 23.12
C THR A 170 58.21 12.74 23.69
#